data_49715f55148ac4974429d5fd6d6dbefd
#
_entry.id   49715f55148ac4974429d5fd6d6dbefd
#
_cell.length_a   1.000
_cell.length_b   1.000
_cell.length_c   1.000
_cell.angle_alpha   90.00
_cell.angle_beta   90.00
_cell.angle_gamma   90.00
#
_symmetry.space_group_name_H-M   'P 1'
#
loop_
_entity.id
_entity.type
_entity.pdbx_description
1 polymer ?
#
loop_
_entity_poly.entity_id
_entity_poly.type
_entity_poly.pdbx_seq_one_letter_code
_entity_poly.pdbx_strand_id
1 'polypeptide(L)'
;IGIPCLVASLKKKGIDSRVFDTLFYQEDTDAVDQNTDLAERLHQVKPVDYKSVGISKKSSSMEEDFVKLLLEYKPDLIGISLIECIFERGVKLTNLAKKVTDVPVVAGGVFPTVAPEIALKEDSIDIVCVGEGEGPLLELCERLQENKTXXXXRKKFVYKRRRCHYKK
;
A
#
# COMPACT_ATOMS: atom_id res chain seq x y z
N ILE A 1 -2.23 -5.79 11.71
CA ILE A 1 -0.98 -6.34 12.29
C ILE A 1 0.17 -6.20 11.29
N GLY A 2 -0.04 -6.44 10.00
CA GLY A 2 1.02 -6.50 8.98
C GLY A 2 1.93 -5.27 8.87
N ILE A 3 1.37 -4.06 8.67
CA ILE A 3 2.18 -2.86 8.41
C ILE A 3 3.16 -2.54 9.55
N PRO A 4 2.76 -2.56 10.83
CA PRO A 4 3.74 -2.33 11.91
C PRO A 4 4.88 -3.35 11.94
N CYS A 5 4.63 -4.62 11.61
CA CYS A 5 5.66 -5.66 11.52
C CYS A 5 6.64 -5.38 10.38
N LEU A 6 6.12 -4.96 9.21
CA LEU A 6 6.94 -4.56 8.06
C LEU A 6 7.85 -3.38 8.43
N VAL A 7 7.28 -2.33 9.01
CA VAL A 7 8.03 -1.13 9.46
C VAL A 7 9.11 -1.52 10.48
N ALA A 8 8.77 -2.36 11.46
CA ALA A 8 9.74 -2.82 12.46
C ALA A 8 10.89 -3.60 11.83
N SER A 9 10.59 -4.45 10.83
CA SER A 9 11.61 -5.24 10.11
C SER A 9 12.55 -4.34 9.32
N LEU A 10 12.02 -3.34 8.61
CA LEU A 10 12.80 -2.36 7.87
C LEU A 10 13.69 -1.52 8.80
N LYS A 11 13.10 -1.03 9.90
CA LYS A 11 13.82 -0.21 10.90
C LYS A 11 15.00 -0.96 11.52
N LYS A 12 14.87 -2.26 11.82
CA LYS A 12 15.96 -3.10 12.33
C LYS A 12 17.17 -3.13 11.39
N LYS A 13 16.96 -2.85 10.11
CA LYS A 13 18.02 -2.84 9.09
C LYS A 13 18.43 -1.42 8.67
N GLY A 14 17.98 -0.42 9.42
CA GLY A 14 18.31 0.98 9.13
C GLY A 14 17.63 1.54 7.89
N ILE A 15 16.57 0.89 7.40
CA ILE A 15 15.81 1.36 6.24
C ILE A 15 14.72 2.30 6.75
N ASP A 16 14.77 3.57 6.34
CA ASP A 16 13.76 4.55 6.70
C ASP A 16 12.42 4.21 6.02
N SER A 17 11.32 4.44 6.73
CA SER A 17 10.00 4.16 6.22
C SER A 17 8.95 5.09 6.82
N ARG A 18 8.04 5.54 5.99
CA ARG A 18 6.90 6.38 6.38
C ARG A 18 5.61 5.62 6.07
N VAL A 19 4.65 5.71 6.98
CA VAL A 19 3.33 5.10 6.79
C VAL A 19 2.33 6.18 6.44
N PHE A 20 1.59 5.97 5.37
CA PHE A 20 0.42 6.76 5.01
C PHE A 20 -0.83 5.94 5.33
N ASP A 21 -1.53 6.34 6.37
CA ASP A 21 -2.73 5.63 6.83
C ASP A 21 -3.97 6.32 6.28
N THR A 22 -4.77 5.57 5.53
CA THR A 22 -5.98 6.07 4.86
C THR A 22 -7.26 5.93 5.71
N LEU A 23 -7.15 5.28 6.88
CA LEU A 23 -8.34 4.87 7.66
C LEU A 23 -9.19 6.05 8.16
N PHE A 24 -8.55 7.15 8.51
CA PHE A 24 -9.24 8.26 9.18
C PHE A 24 -9.51 9.46 8.29
N TYR A 25 -9.49 9.30 6.97
CA TYR A 25 -9.92 10.37 6.06
C TYR A 25 -11.45 10.38 5.94
N GLN A 26 -12.01 11.59 5.90
CA GLN A 26 -13.42 11.81 5.59
C GLN A 26 -13.62 11.70 4.08
N GLU A 27 -14.03 10.53 3.61
CA GLU A 27 -14.42 10.36 2.21
C GLU A 27 -15.85 9.85 2.15
N ASP A 28 -16.63 10.43 1.26
CA ASP A 28 -18.01 10.03 1.06
C ASP A 28 -18.09 8.69 0.31
N THR A 29 -18.91 7.79 0.82
CA THR A 29 -19.45 6.64 0.10
C THR A 29 -18.47 5.51 -0.30
N ASP A 30 -17.49 5.20 0.52
CA ASP A 30 -16.69 4.02 0.24
C ASP A 30 -17.41 2.72 0.63
N ALA A 31 -17.13 1.65 -0.09
CA ALA A 31 -17.65 0.31 0.18
C ALA A 31 -17.38 -0.15 1.63
N VAL A 32 -16.28 0.33 2.21
CA VAL A 32 -15.96 0.04 3.62
C VAL A 32 -17.01 0.63 4.56
N ASP A 33 -17.41 1.89 4.35
CA ASP A 33 -18.41 2.54 5.19
C ASP A 33 -19.79 1.89 5.01
N GLN A 34 -20.15 1.53 3.78
CA GLN A 34 -21.40 0.82 3.50
C GLN A 34 -21.45 -0.55 4.20
N ASN A 35 -20.34 -1.29 4.16
CA ASN A 35 -20.24 -2.60 4.83
C ASN A 35 -20.28 -2.44 6.37
N THR A 36 -19.67 -1.39 6.90
CA THR A 36 -19.71 -1.09 8.33
C THR A 36 -21.13 -0.75 8.76
N ASP A 37 -21.82 0.14 8.00
CA ASP A 37 -23.20 0.50 8.27
C ASP A 37 -24.13 -0.74 8.27
N LEU A 38 -23.95 -1.63 7.29
CA LEU A 38 -24.70 -2.88 7.22
C LEU A 38 -24.38 -3.79 8.43
N ALA A 39 -23.11 -3.93 8.79
CA ALA A 39 -22.70 -4.75 9.93
C ALA A 39 -23.25 -4.20 11.26
N GLU A 40 -23.33 -2.87 11.40
CA GLU A 40 -23.98 -2.23 12.56
C GLU A 40 -25.48 -2.52 12.60
N ARG A 41 -26.17 -2.38 11.46
CA ARG A 41 -27.61 -2.69 11.35
C ARG A 41 -27.90 -4.15 11.66
N LEU A 42 -27.00 -5.07 11.26
CA LEU A 42 -27.12 -6.50 11.54
C LEU A 42 -26.61 -6.88 12.95
N HIS A 43 -26.24 -5.90 13.76
CA HIS A 43 -25.71 -6.09 15.13
C HIS A 43 -24.46 -6.99 15.18
N GLN A 44 -23.70 -7.04 14.09
CA GLN A 44 -22.45 -7.80 13.99
C GLN A 44 -21.26 -7.05 14.60
N VAL A 45 -21.32 -5.72 14.63
CA VAL A 45 -20.32 -4.87 15.26
C VAL A 45 -21.01 -3.80 16.10
N LYS A 46 -20.33 -3.30 17.12
CA LYS A 46 -20.79 -2.15 17.90
C LYS A 46 -20.20 -0.87 17.31
N PRO A 47 -21.02 0.18 17.13
CA PRO A 47 -20.49 1.48 16.72
C PRO A 47 -19.43 1.97 17.72
N VAL A 48 -18.34 2.50 17.22
CA VAL A 48 -17.30 3.09 18.06
C VAL A 48 -17.38 4.62 17.95
N ASP A 49 -17.56 5.28 19.08
CA ASP A 49 -17.46 6.74 19.12
C ASP A 49 -15.99 7.15 19.14
N TYR A 50 -15.42 7.30 17.96
CA TYR A 50 -14.01 7.69 17.79
C TYR A 50 -13.68 9.02 18.47
N LYS A 51 -14.65 9.97 18.51
CA LYS A 51 -14.44 11.28 19.15
C LYS A 51 -14.24 11.16 20.65
N SER A 52 -14.97 10.23 21.30
CA SER A 52 -14.83 10.03 22.75
C SER A 52 -13.45 9.51 23.15
N VAL A 53 -12.73 8.86 22.24
CA VAL A 53 -11.36 8.38 22.47
C VAL A 53 -10.30 9.28 21.84
N GLY A 54 -10.69 10.50 21.47
CA GLY A 54 -9.76 11.52 20.97
C GLY A 54 -9.34 11.34 19.50
N ILE A 55 -10.07 10.52 18.75
CA ILE A 55 -9.79 10.27 17.33
C ILE A 55 -10.78 11.06 16.47
N SER A 56 -10.30 11.87 15.56
CA SER A 56 -11.13 12.61 14.61
C SER A 56 -10.73 12.29 13.18
N LYS A 57 -11.71 12.20 12.31
CA LYS A 57 -11.44 12.03 10.86
C LYS A 57 -10.79 13.31 10.31
N LYS A 58 -9.84 13.14 9.42
CA LYS A 58 -9.19 14.25 8.71
C LYS A 58 -10.15 14.84 7.68
N SER A 59 -10.22 16.15 7.63
CA SER A 59 -11.03 16.89 6.65
C SER A 59 -10.23 17.25 5.37
N SER A 60 -8.90 17.04 5.38
CA SER A 60 -8.06 17.26 4.20
C SER A 60 -8.30 16.19 3.14
N SER A 61 -8.00 16.50 1.89
CA SER A 61 -8.05 15.53 0.80
C SER A 61 -6.96 14.46 1.01
N MET A 62 -7.38 13.20 0.99
CA MET A 62 -6.46 12.06 1.09
C MET A 62 -5.44 12.09 -0.05
N GLU A 63 -5.91 12.41 -1.26
CA GLU A 63 -5.05 12.48 -2.46
C GLU A 63 -4.01 13.59 -2.36
N GLU A 64 -4.42 14.76 -1.88
CA GLU A 64 -3.49 15.90 -1.72
C GLU A 64 -2.43 15.61 -0.67
N ASP A 65 -2.84 15.07 0.49
CA ASP A 65 -1.91 14.70 1.57
C ASP A 65 -0.94 13.60 1.08
N PHE A 66 -1.43 12.63 0.30
CA PHE A 66 -0.60 11.55 -0.23
C PHE A 66 0.44 12.10 -1.23
N VAL A 67 0.02 12.95 -2.17
CA VAL A 67 0.94 13.58 -3.13
C VAL A 67 1.98 14.42 -2.39
N LYS A 68 1.54 15.21 -1.43
CA LYS A 68 2.44 16.02 -0.60
C LYS A 68 3.49 15.15 0.09
N LEU A 69 3.06 14.04 0.71
CA LEU A 69 4.00 13.10 1.35
C LEU A 69 5.01 12.55 0.34
N LEU A 70 4.58 12.16 -0.86
CA LEU A 70 5.48 11.63 -1.89
C LEU A 70 6.52 12.65 -2.31
N LEU A 71 6.10 13.90 -2.53
CA LEU A 71 7.00 14.98 -2.97
C LEU A 71 8.00 15.40 -1.89
N GLU A 72 7.57 15.36 -0.62
CA GLU A 72 8.44 15.70 0.53
C GLU A 72 9.39 14.57 0.89
N TYR A 73 8.88 13.35 1.00
CA TYR A 73 9.64 12.18 1.47
C TYR A 73 10.52 11.58 0.38
N LYS A 74 10.09 11.63 -0.89
CA LYS A 74 10.80 11.11 -2.07
C LYS A 74 11.22 9.65 -1.87
N PRO A 75 10.27 8.74 -1.71
CA PRO A 75 10.60 7.33 -1.47
C PRO A 75 11.28 6.69 -2.68
N ASP A 76 12.09 5.65 -2.44
CA ASP A 76 12.67 4.79 -3.48
C ASP A 76 11.77 3.59 -3.81
N LEU A 77 10.78 3.31 -2.95
CA LEU A 77 9.83 2.21 -3.10
C LEU A 77 8.51 2.59 -2.42
N ILE A 78 7.41 2.30 -3.07
CA ILE A 78 6.08 2.46 -2.47
C ILE A 78 5.50 1.06 -2.23
N GLY A 79 5.18 0.75 -0.96
CA GLY A 79 4.47 -0.47 -0.59
C GLY A 79 3.01 -0.17 -0.29
N ILE A 80 2.09 -0.97 -0.84
CA ILE A 80 0.67 -0.83 -0.53
C ILE A 80 0.10 -2.15 -0.03
N SER A 81 -0.66 -2.09 1.07
CA SER A 81 -1.33 -3.26 1.64
C SER A 81 -2.81 -3.21 1.27
N LEU A 82 -3.27 -4.26 0.59
CA LEU A 82 -4.60 -4.29 -0.02
C LEU A 82 -5.43 -5.46 0.49
N ILE A 83 -6.67 -5.15 0.83
CA ILE A 83 -7.76 -6.11 0.99
C ILE A 83 -8.82 -5.79 -0.08
N GLU A 84 -9.74 -6.71 -0.32
CA GLU A 84 -10.69 -6.59 -1.45
C GLU A 84 -11.50 -5.28 -1.40
N CYS A 85 -12.06 -4.96 -0.24
CA CYS A 85 -12.97 -3.81 -0.10
C CYS A 85 -12.30 -2.44 -0.27
N ILE A 86 -10.95 -2.37 -0.20
CA ILE A 86 -10.22 -1.11 -0.45
C ILE A 86 -9.34 -1.19 -1.69
N PHE A 87 -9.51 -2.21 -2.53
CA PHE A 87 -8.66 -2.42 -3.70
C PHE A 87 -8.72 -1.21 -4.66
N GLU A 88 -9.92 -0.77 -5.00
CA GLU A 88 -10.12 0.38 -5.91
C GLU A 88 -9.49 1.66 -5.37
N ARG A 89 -9.65 1.91 -4.06
CA ARG A 89 -8.99 3.05 -3.40
C ARG A 89 -7.47 2.94 -3.50
N GLY A 90 -6.92 1.76 -3.25
CA GLY A 90 -5.50 1.52 -3.39
C GLY A 90 -4.99 1.76 -4.81
N VAL A 91 -5.71 1.27 -5.81
CA VAL A 91 -5.39 1.48 -7.23
C VAL A 91 -5.43 2.98 -7.58
N LYS A 92 -6.41 3.71 -7.05
CA LYS A 92 -6.50 5.17 -7.24
C LYS A 92 -5.23 5.86 -6.72
N LEU A 93 -4.77 5.50 -5.52
CA LEU A 93 -3.55 6.07 -4.92
C LEU A 93 -2.29 5.66 -5.71
N THR A 94 -2.17 4.40 -6.15
CA THR A 94 -1.00 3.98 -6.93
C THR A 94 -0.97 4.65 -8.31
N ASN A 95 -2.12 4.85 -8.94
CA ASN A 95 -2.23 5.63 -10.18
C ASN A 95 -1.79 7.08 -9.95
N LEU A 96 -2.18 7.67 -8.82
CA LEU A 96 -1.77 9.03 -8.46
C LEU A 96 -0.26 9.10 -8.21
N ALA A 97 0.31 8.10 -7.52
CA ALA A 97 1.77 8.00 -7.33
C ALA A 97 2.50 7.99 -8.67
N LYS A 98 2.02 7.21 -9.66
CA LYS A 98 2.64 7.11 -10.99
C LYS A 98 2.55 8.40 -11.82
N LYS A 99 1.64 9.32 -11.47
CA LYS A 99 1.57 10.64 -12.12
C LYS A 99 2.67 11.59 -11.61
N VAL A 100 3.15 11.39 -10.39
CA VAL A 100 4.09 12.32 -9.74
C VAL A 100 5.47 11.72 -9.52
N THR A 101 5.64 10.40 -9.71
CA THR A 101 6.92 9.71 -9.50
C THR A 101 7.01 8.44 -10.33
N ASP A 102 8.23 8.06 -10.74
CA ASP A 102 8.52 6.79 -11.43
C ASP A 102 8.89 5.65 -10.48
N VAL A 103 8.72 5.85 -9.19
CA VAL A 103 9.12 4.90 -8.14
C VAL A 103 8.33 3.59 -8.28
N PRO A 104 8.99 2.41 -8.12
CA PRO A 104 8.26 1.14 -8.19
C PRO A 104 7.24 1.00 -7.05
N VAL A 105 6.11 0.37 -7.40
CA VAL A 105 5.01 0.10 -6.47
C VAL A 105 4.91 -1.41 -6.24
N VAL A 106 5.00 -1.84 -4.99
CA VAL A 106 4.78 -3.23 -4.58
C VAL A 106 3.45 -3.34 -3.83
N ALA A 107 2.56 -4.20 -4.31
CA ALA A 107 1.30 -4.51 -3.64
C ALA A 107 1.42 -5.81 -2.85
N GLY A 108 0.96 -5.79 -1.61
CA GLY A 108 0.89 -6.96 -0.74
C GLY A 108 -0.43 -6.95 0.04
N GLY A 109 -0.55 -7.90 0.96
CA GLY A 109 -1.75 -8.07 1.77
C GLY A 109 -2.61 -9.23 1.26
N VAL A 110 -3.81 -9.36 1.83
CA VAL A 110 -4.66 -10.52 1.58
C VAL A 110 -5.09 -10.59 0.11
N PHE A 111 -5.56 -9.49 -0.46
CA PHE A 111 -6.11 -9.51 -1.82
C PHE A 111 -5.04 -9.86 -2.87
N PRO A 112 -3.85 -9.21 -2.91
CA PRO A 112 -2.81 -9.62 -3.85
C PRO A 112 -2.26 -11.04 -3.61
N THR A 113 -2.38 -11.57 -2.39
CA THR A 113 -2.00 -12.96 -2.11
C THR A 113 -2.97 -13.95 -2.75
N VAL A 114 -4.28 -13.65 -2.70
CA VAL A 114 -5.32 -14.56 -3.23
C VAL A 114 -5.53 -14.37 -4.73
N ALA A 115 -5.37 -13.15 -5.23
CA ALA A 115 -5.65 -12.79 -6.62
C ALA A 115 -4.51 -11.94 -7.23
N PRO A 116 -3.27 -12.47 -7.27
CA PRO A 116 -2.13 -11.69 -7.75
C PRO A 116 -2.27 -11.24 -9.20
N GLU A 117 -2.92 -12.05 -10.04
CA GLU A 117 -3.11 -11.71 -11.46
C GLU A 117 -4.03 -10.50 -11.63
N ILE A 118 -5.00 -10.33 -10.72
CA ILE A 118 -5.90 -9.15 -10.76
C ILE A 118 -5.11 -7.90 -10.37
N ALA A 119 -4.35 -7.98 -9.29
CA ALA A 119 -3.51 -6.85 -8.86
C ALA A 119 -2.51 -6.44 -9.96
N LEU A 120 -1.90 -7.42 -10.67
CA LEU A 120 -0.92 -7.14 -11.73
C LEU A 120 -1.54 -6.61 -13.03
N LYS A 121 -2.86 -6.67 -13.21
CA LYS A 121 -3.51 -6.01 -14.36
C LYS A 121 -3.45 -4.49 -14.23
N GLU A 122 -3.36 -3.99 -13.02
CA GLU A 122 -3.29 -2.55 -12.77
C GLU A 122 -1.91 -2.01 -13.20
N ASP A 123 -1.92 -1.06 -14.13
CA ASP A 123 -0.68 -0.50 -14.69
C ASP A 123 0.19 0.21 -13.66
N SER A 124 -0.41 0.68 -12.59
CA SER A 124 0.29 1.37 -11.51
C SER A 124 0.96 0.44 -10.50
N ILE A 125 0.71 -0.88 -10.57
CA ILE A 125 1.33 -1.88 -9.69
C ILE A 125 2.41 -2.62 -10.47
N ASP A 126 3.66 -2.52 -10.03
CA ASP A 126 4.81 -3.14 -10.72
C ASP A 126 5.11 -4.54 -10.19
N ILE A 127 4.89 -4.76 -8.91
CA ILE A 127 5.30 -5.97 -8.19
C ILE A 127 4.15 -6.39 -7.26
N VAL A 128 3.93 -7.69 -7.17
CA VAL A 128 3.02 -8.27 -6.16
C VAL A 128 3.81 -9.17 -5.24
N CYS A 129 3.64 -8.96 -3.94
CA CYS A 129 4.19 -9.83 -2.89
C CYS A 129 3.10 -10.79 -2.42
N VAL A 130 3.30 -12.08 -2.63
CA VAL A 130 2.34 -13.13 -2.26
C VAL A 130 2.72 -13.70 -0.89
N GLY A 131 1.78 -13.69 0.04
CA GLY A 131 1.98 -14.18 1.40
C GLY A 131 2.64 -13.15 2.33
N GLU A 132 3.44 -13.64 3.28
CA GLU A 132 4.08 -12.77 4.29
C GLU A 132 5.15 -11.88 3.68
N GLY A 133 5.08 -10.60 3.98
CA GLY A 133 5.89 -9.57 3.34
C GLY A 133 7.20 -9.21 4.02
N GLU A 134 7.41 -9.59 5.30
CA GLU A 134 8.54 -9.10 6.10
C GLU A 134 9.90 -9.40 5.46
N GLY A 135 10.13 -10.66 5.09
CA GLY A 135 11.36 -11.07 4.44
C GLY A 135 11.47 -10.55 3.00
N PRO A 136 10.45 -10.79 2.15
CA PRO A 136 10.50 -10.33 0.76
C PRO A 136 10.65 -8.81 0.63
N LEU A 137 9.92 -8.01 1.40
CA LEU A 137 10.03 -6.54 1.33
C LEU A 137 11.44 -6.08 1.71
N LEU A 138 12.01 -6.69 2.75
CA LEU A 138 13.38 -6.39 3.17
C LEU A 138 14.38 -6.72 2.06
N GLU A 139 14.29 -7.92 1.46
CA GLU A 139 15.15 -8.33 0.34
C GLU A 139 14.99 -7.37 -0.85
N LEU A 140 13.77 -6.92 -1.14
CA LEU A 140 13.53 -5.97 -2.22
C LEU A 140 14.22 -4.62 -1.94
N CYS A 141 14.10 -4.11 -0.72
CA CYS A 141 14.77 -2.86 -0.33
C CYS A 141 16.30 -2.97 -0.40
N GLU A 142 16.87 -4.07 0.11
CA GLU A 142 18.32 -4.32 0.04
C GLU A 142 18.81 -4.34 -1.41
N ARG A 143 18.07 -5.00 -2.32
CA ARG A 143 18.41 -5.03 -3.75
C ARG A 143 18.35 -3.66 -4.41
N LEU A 144 17.37 -2.84 -4.05
CA LEU A 144 17.27 -1.47 -4.56
C LEU A 144 18.45 -0.63 -4.10
N GLN A 145 18.87 -0.75 -2.84
CA GLN A 145 20.05 -0.06 -2.31
C GLN A 145 21.34 -0.47 -3.04
N GLU A 146 21.44 -1.74 -3.44
CA GLU A 146 22.62 -2.26 -4.16
C GLU A 146 22.54 -2.02 -5.67
N ASN A 147 21.53 -1.36 -6.18
CA ASN A 147 21.26 -1.16 -7.62
C ASN A 147 21.18 -2.48 -8.40
N LYS A 148 20.77 -3.59 -7.75
CA LYS A 148 20.60 -4.91 -8.37
C LYS A 148 19.20 -5.07 -8.94
N THR A 149 19.16 -5.71 -10.09
CA THR A 149 17.87 -5.93 -10.75
C THR A 149 16.91 -6.75 -9.90
N UNK A 150 15.86 -6.36 -9.78
CA UNK A 150 14.83 -6.97 -8.99
C UNK A 150 14.29 -8.27 -9.55
N UNK A 151 14.63 -8.61 -10.71
CA UNK A 151 14.17 -9.79 -11.30
C UNK A 151 14.56 -11.08 -10.65
N UNK A 152 15.42 -11.17 -10.01
CA UNK A 152 15.83 -12.37 -9.41
C UNK A 152 15.29 -12.51 -8.01
N UNK A 153 14.33 -11.97 -7.82
CA UNK A 153 13.64 -12.12 -6.60
C UNK A 153 13.25 -13.54 -6.41
N ARG A 154 13.03 -13.94 -5.12
CA ARG A 154 12.59 -15.27 -4.75
C ARG A 154 11.12 -15.53 -5.16
N LYS A 155 10.67 -16.77 -5.08
CA LYS A 155 9.37 -17.32 -5.53
C LYS A 155 8.10 -16.59 -4.99
N LYS A 156 8.23 -15.64 -4.08
CA LYS A 156 7.09 -14.92 -3.48
C LYS A 156 6.71 -13.63 -4.24
N PHE A 157 7.48 -13.22 -5.25
CA PHE A 157 7.15 -12.05 -6.06
C PHE A 157 6.67 -12.47 -7.43
N VAL A 158 5.61 -11.86 -7.88
CA VAL A 158 5.14 -11.95 -9.27
C VAL A 158 5.36 -10.56 -9.88
N TYR A 159 6.08 -10.52 -10.99
CA TYR A 159 6.47 -9.27 -11.65
C TYR A 159 5.70 -9.10 -12.95
N LYS A 160 5.25 -7.89 -13.19
CA LYS A 160 4.80 -7.49 -14.51
C LYS A 160 6.04 -7.30 -15.39
N ARG A 161 6.12 -8.04 -16.50
CA ARG A 161 7.22 -7.93 -17.45
C ARG A 161 7.04 -6.66 -18.27
N ARG A 162 7.41 -5.50 -17.72
CA ARG A 162 7.55 -4.28 -18.52
C ARG A 162 8.99 -4.18 -19.02
N ARG A 163 9.15 -3.73 -20.27
CA ARG A 163 10.44 -3.27 -20.76
C ARG A 163 10.80 -2.03 -19.95
N CYS A 164 11.58 -2.22 -18.90
CA CYS A 164 12.14 -1.08 -18.17
C CYS A 164 13.14 -0.37 -19.08
N HIS A 165 12.74 0.74 -19.63
CA HIS A 165 13.69 1.67 -20.21
C HIS A 165 14.30 2.47 -19.06
N TYR A 166 15.35 1.93 -18.44
CA TYR A 166 16.19 2.75 -17.60
C TYR A 166 16.89 3.74 -18.53
N LYS A 167 16.51 5.00 -18.49
CA LYS A 167 17.37 6.07 -19.02
C LYS A 167 18.61 6.11 -18.12
N LYS A 168 19.76 5.91 -18.72
CA LYS A 168 21.07 6.13 -18.08
C LYS A 168 21.22 7.61 -17.69
#